data_b9276458a1016d7e68f1da44f2a5092c
#
_entry.id   b9276458a1016d7e68f1da44f2a5092c
#
_cell.length_a   1.000
_cell.length_b   1.000
_cell.length_c   1.000
_cell.angle_alpha   90.00
_cell.angle_beta   90.00
_cell.angle_gamma   90.00
#
_symmetry.space_group_name_H-M   'P 1'
#
loop_
_entity.id
_entity.type
_entity.pdbx_description
1 polymer ?
#
loop_
_entity_poly.entity_id
_entity_poly.type
_entity_poly.pdbx_seq_one_letter_code
_entity_poly.pdbx_strand_id
1 'polypeptide(L)'
;MALILGTEYCKMDSNGRFKFPTAFKKQLASDESRFVIRQGFTAECLELWTFDSFQIEVQMLSKRLNEFDLEDRKIIRQMTRANIVELDSNDRLMVPPERKSVLGNAKEIVLQSTGKCIEIWERNAYDKMNDNVDDLAELVNKRLGGQHELPSAGDAE
;
A
#
# COMPACT_ATOMS: atom_id res chain seq x y z
N MET A 1 2.97 -16.53 3.81
CA MET A 1 3.29 -15.21 3.24
C MET A 1 3.50 -14.23 4.38
N ALA A 2 4.68 -13.65 4.46
CA ALA A 2 4.97 -12.68 5.52
C ALA A 2 4.30 -11.34 5.21
N LEU A 3 3.50 -10.83 6.16
CA LEU A 3 2.96 -9.49 6.07
C LEU A 3 4.02 -8.50 6.56
N ILE A 4 4.22 -7.42 5.81
CA ILE A 4 5.04 -6.32 6.28
C ILE A 4 4.11 -5.40 7.08
N LEU A 5 4.47 -5.09 8.32
CA LEU A 5 3.67 -4.26 9.20
C LEU A 5 4.44 -3.00 9.59
N GLY A 6 3.74 -1.90 9.74
CA GLY A 6 4.30 -0.68 10.28
C GLY A 6 3.98 0.56 9.47
N THR A 7 4.40 1.70 10.01
CA THR A 7 4.29 3.03 9.40
C THR A 7 5.64 3.71 9.52
N GLU A 8 6.17 4.20 8.39
CA GLU A 8 7.49 4.81 8.35
C GLU A 8 7.44 6.12 7.55
N TYR A 9 8.12 7.14 8.10
CA TYR A 9 8.26 8.44 7.43
C TYR A 9 9.61 8.47 6.73
N CYS A 10 9.60 8.81 5.44
CA CYS A 10 10.78 8.79 4.59
C CYS A 10 10.97 10.11 3.87
N LYS A 11 12.22 10.41 3.52
CA LYS A 11 12.56 11.51 2.63
C LYS A 11 12.73 10.98 1.22
N MET A 12 12.23 11.73 0.25
CA MET A 12 12.37 11.41 -1.16
C MET A 12 13.25 12.46 -1.83
N ASP A 13 14.23 12.02 -2.63
CA ASP A 13 15.09 12.93 -3.35
C ASP A 13 14.41 13.50 -4.61
N SER A 14 15.09 14.42 -5.29
CA SER A 14 14.55 15.08 -6.49
C SER A 14 14.34 14.13 -7.66
N ASN A 15 14.98 12.97 -7.65
CA ASN A 15 14.84 11.94 -8.68
C ASN A 15 13.71 10.93 -8.37
N GLY A 16 13.03 11.09 -7.24
CA GLY A 16 11.98 10.18 -6.83
C GLY A 16 12.47 8.91 -6.14
N ARG A 17 13.68 8.94 -5.61
CA ARG A 17 14.26 7.82 -4.86
C ARG A 17 14.07 8.05 -3.37
N PHE A 18 13.78 6.97 -2.68
CA PHE A 18 13.72 6.96 -1.22
C PHE A 18 14.38 5.70 -0.69
N LYS A 19 14.95 5.78 0.50
CA LYS A 19 15.52 4.61 1.15
C LYS A 19 14.40 3.76 1.70
N PHE A 20 14.38 2.47 1.32
CA PHE A 20 13.42 1.51 1.86
C PHE A 20 13.69 1.34 3.36
N PRO A 21 12.67 1.51 4.23
CA PRO A 21 12.90 1.48 5.68
C PRO A 21 13.49 0.16 6.15
N THR A 22 14.50 0.24 7.00
CA THR A 22 15.14 -0.93 7.59
C THR A 22 14.13 -1.82 8.34
N ALA A 23 13.18 -1.18 9.03
CA ALA A 23 12.12 -1.90 9.75
C ALA A 23 11.27 -2.76 8.83
N PHE A 24 11.02 -2.32 7.59
CA PHE A 24 10.31 -3.11 6.60
C PHE A 24 11.23 -4.17 5.99
N LYS A 25 12.47 -3.81 5.70
CA LYS A 25 13.42 -4.74 5.08
C LYS A 25 13.67 -5.97 5.94
N LYS A 26 13.72 -5.81 7.24
CA LYS A 26 13.88 -6.92 8.18
C LYS A 26 12.74 -7.93 8.13
N GLN A 27 11.59 -7.53 7.62
CA GLN A 27 10.42 -8.39 7.51
C GLN A 27 10.35 -9.11 6.15
N LEU A 28 11.22 -8.77 5.21
CA LEU A 28 11.30 -9.42 3.91
C LEU A 28 12.16 -10.66 3.98
N ALA A 29 11.96 -11.57 3.02
CA ALA A 29 12.91 -12.65 2.77
C ALA A 29 14.25 -12.04 2.35
N SER A 30 15.36 -12.68 2.74
CA SER A 30 16.71 -12.13 2.58
C SER A 30 17.10 -11.79 1.14
N ASP A 31 16.50 -12.44 0.16
CA ASP A 31 16.76 -12.25 -1.26
C ASP A 31 15.68 -11.42 -1.97
N GLU A 32 14.68 -10.94 -1.23
CA GLU A 32 13.58 -10.16 -1.81
C GLU A 32 14.06 -8.74 -2.12
N SER A 33 14.03 -8.36 -3.39
CA SER A 33 14.43 -7.04 -3.86
C SER A 33 13.44 -6.43 -4.84
N ARG A 34 12.49 -7.23 -5.34
CA ARG A 34 11.52 -6.80 -6.34
C ARG A 34 10.20 -6.42 -5.70
N PHE A 35 9.66 -5.32 -6.19
CA PHE A 35 8.38 -4.79 -5.75
C PHE A 35 7.55 -4.40 -6.96
N VAL A 36 6.27 -4.18 -6.73
CA VAL A 36 5.34 -3.68 -7.74
C VAL A 36 4.71 -2.41 -7.19
N ILE A 37 4.70 -1.36 -7.98
CA ILE A 37 4.02 -0.10 -7.67
C ILE A 37 2.83 0.07 -8.60
N ARG A 38 1.67 0.37 -8.03
CA ARG A 38 0.50 0.79 -8.79
C ARG A 38 -0.17 1.97 -8.09
N GLN A 39 -1.02 2.68 -8.81
CA GLN A 39 -1.82 3.73 -8.23
C GLN A 39 -2.86 3.11 -7.29
N GLY A 40 -3.06 3.73 -6.12
CA GLY A 40 -4.07 3.30 -5.17
C GLY A 40 -5.48 3.44 -5.73
N PHE A 41 -6.41 2.72 -5.14
CA PHE A 41 -7.79 2.64 -5.59
C PHE A 41 -8.46 4.02 -5.71
N THR A 42 -8.19 4.90 -4.76
CA THR A 42 -8.78 6.26 -4.74
C THR A 42 -7.94 7.29 -5.48
N ALA A 43 -6.82 6.90 -6.06
CA ALA A 43 -5.85 7.78 -6.72
C ALA A 43 -5.16 8.78 -5.79
N GLU A 44 -5.31 8.65 -4.49
CA GLU A 44 -4.71 9.55 -3.50
C GLU A 44 -3.32 9.10 -3.04
N CYS A 45 -2.99 7.85 -3.25
CA CYS A 45 -1.70 7.28 -2.86
C CYS A 45 -1.21 6.29 -3.92
N LEU A 46 0.03 5.87 -3.77
CA LEU A 46 0.58 4.73 -4.49
C LEU A 46 0.54 3.50 -3.58
N GLU A 47 0.47 2.34 -4.18
CA GLU A 47 0.58 1.06 -3.48
C GLU A 47 1.86 0.37 -3.88
N LEU A 48 2.61 -0.06 -2.87
CA LEU A 48 3.83 -0.83 -3.04
C LEU A 48 3.58 -2.25 -2.54
N TRP A 49 3.74 -3.21 -3.44
CA TRP A 49 3.51 -4.62 -3.17
C TRP A 49 4.83 -5.38 -3.28
N THR A 50 5.02 -6.42 -2.47
CA THR A 50 6.04 -7.41 -2.81
C THR A 50 5.63 -8.08 -4.11
N PHE A 51 6.60 -8.59 -4.85
CA PHE A 51 6.30 -9.26 -6.12
C PHE A 51 5.35 -10.45 -5.92
N ASP A 52 5.61 -11.25 -4.91
CA ASP A 52 4.77 -12.42 -4.60
C ASP A 52 3.35 -12.03 -4.18
N SER A 53 3.21 -11.02 -3.34
CA SER A 53 1.89 -10.54 -2.91
C SER A 53 1.07 -10.01 -4.07
N PHE A 54 1.71 -9.32 -5.01
CA PHE A 54 1.02 -8.80 -6.18
C PHE A 54 0.55 -9.90 -7.10
N GLN A 55 1.33 -10.97 -7.26
CA GLN A 55 0.89 -12.14 -8.03
C GLN A 55 -0.37 -12.75 -7.43
N ILE A 56 -0.45 -12.85 -6.12
CA ILE A 56 -1.65 -13.33 -5.42
C ILE A 56 -2.83 -12.41 -5.66
N GLU A 57 -2.62 -11.10 -5.62
CA GLU A 57 -3.65 -10.11 -5.93
C GLU A 57 -4.21 -10.30 -7.34
N VAL A 58 -3.33 -10.46 -8.33
CA VAL A 58 -3.74 -10.68 -9.72
C VAL A 58 -4.53 -11.99 -9.87
N GLN A 59 -4.09 -13.04 -9.21
CA GLN A 59 -4.81 -14.32 -9.22
C GLN A 59 -6.20 -14.19 -8.60
N MET A 60 -6.33 -13.44 -7.51
CA MET A 60 -7.60 -13.18 -6.87
C MET A 60 -8.55 -12.42 -7.79
N LEU A 61 -8.05 -11.38 -8.47
CA LEU A 61 -8.83 -10.63 -9.45
C LEU A 61 -9.33 -11.54 -10.57
N SER A 62 -8.47 -12.42 -11.08
CA SER A 62 -8.83 -13.35 -12.17
C SER A 62 -9.91 -14.33 -11.73
N LYS A 63 -9.95 -14.72 -10.47
CA LYS A 63 -10.97 -15.63 -9.94
C LYS A 63 -12.31 -14.96 -9.68
N ARG A 64 -12.29 -13.68 -9.28
CA ARG A 64 -13.50 -12.97 -8.86
C ARG A 64 -14.16 -12.18 -9.98
N LEU A 65 -13.42 -11.87 -11.05
CA LEU A 65 -13.90 -11.09 -12.16
C LEU A 65 -14.01 -11.96 -13.42
N ASN A 66 -14.95 -11.61 -14.29
CA ASN A 66 -15.16 -12.30 -15.56
C ASN A 66 -14.43 -11.53 -16.67
N GLU A 67 -13.37 -12.12 -17.21
CA GLU A 67 -12.58 -11.50 -18.29
C GLU A 67 -13.37 -11.24 -19.56
N PHE A 68 -14.51 -11.89 -19.75
CA PHE A 68 -15.37 -11.72 -20.91
C PHE A 68 -16.39 -10.60 -20.73
N ASP A 69 -16.52 -10.04 -19.54
CA ASP A 69 -17.35 -8.89 -19.24
C ASP A 69 -16.55 -7.60 -19.44
N LEU A 70 -17.10 -6.63 -20.16
CA LEU A 70 -16.38 -5.40 -20.50
C LEU A 70 -16.08 -4.52 -19.30
N GLU A 71 -16.99 -4.48 -18.32
CA GLU A 71 -16.76 -3.70 -17.09
C GLU A 71 -15.70 -4.36 -16.24
N ASP A 72 -15.79 -5.68 -16.07
CA ASP A 72 -14.78 -6.44 -15.33
C ASP A 72 -13.39 -6.31 -15.95
N ARG A 73 -13.31 -6.29 -17.28
CA ARG A 73 -12.04 -6.08 -17.98
C ARG A 73 -11.44 -4.71 -17.72
N LYS A 74 -12.26 -3.68 -17.58
CA LYS A 74 -11.77 -2.35 -17.18
C LYS A 74 -11.13 -2.39 -15.80
N ILE A 75 -11.78 -3.06 -14.86
CA ILE A 75 -11.24 -3.22 -13.51
C ILE A 75 -9.91 -3.96 -13.56
N ILE A 76 -9.86 -5.09 -14.25
CA ILE A 76 -8.63 -5.89 -14.38
C ILE A 76 -7.49 -5.03 -14.95
N ARG A 77 -7.75 -4.28 -16.03
CA ARG A 77 -6.74 -3.43 -16.67
C ARG A 77 -6.20 -2.38 -15.71
N GLN A 78 -7.07 -1.69 -14.97
CA GLN A 78 -6.64 -0.64 -14.05
C GLN A 78 -5.92 -1.21 -12.84
N MET A 79 -6.36 -2.32 -12.31
CA MET A 79 -5.76 -2.92 -11.12
C MET A 79 -4.46 -3.68 -11.40
N THR A 80 -4.22 -4.07 -12.65
CA THR A 80 -2.96 -4.70 -13.05
C THR A 80 -1.99 -3.73 -13.74
N ARG A 81 -2.39 -2.47 -13.92
CA ARG A 81 -1.52 -1.44 -14.48
C ARG A 81 -0.50 -1.02 -13.45
N ALA A 82 0.68 -1.61 -13.54
CA ALA A 82 1.68 -1.52 -12.49
C ALA A 82 3.09 -1.49 -13.08
N ASN A 83 4.04 -1.03 -12.27
CA ASN A 83 5.46 -1.02 -12.62
C ASN A 83 6.20 -1.95 -11.67
N ILE A 84 7.08 -2.78 -12.23
CA ILE A 84 8.00 -3.58 -11.43
C ILE A 84 9.20 -2.69 -11.11
N VAL A 85 9.54 -2.58 -9.85
CA VAL A 85 10.66 -1.81 -9.36
C VAL A 85 11.55 -2.69 -8.50
N GLU A 86 12.82 -2.33 -8.39
CA GLU A 86 13.79 -3.13 -7.70
C GLU A 86 14.63 -2.26 -6.77
N LEU A 87 14.96 -2.79 -5.59
CA LEU A 87 15.90 -2.12 -4.69
C LEU A 87 17.27 -2.04 -5.36
N ASP A 88 17.91 -0.87 -5.30
CA ASP A 88 19.28 -0.73 -5.72
C ASP A 88 20.25 -1.25 -4.64
N SER A 89 21.55 -1.17 -4.90
CA SER A 89 22.59 -1.63 -3.99
C SER A 89 22.61 -0.87 -2.65
N ASN A 90 21.97 0.28 -2.59
CA ASN A 90 21.88 1.12 -1.39
C ASN A 90 20.51 1.02 -0.71
N ASP A 91 19.72 0.00 -1.06
CA ASP A 91 18.36 -0.22 -0.55
C ASP A 91 17.41 0.94 -0.85
N ARG A 92 17.55 1.56 -2.01
CA ARG A 92 16.67 2.62 -2.47
C ARG A 92 15.73 2.10 -3.54
N LEU A 93 14.50 2.58 -3.49
CA LEU A 93 13.50 2.41 -4.55
C LEU A 93 13.30 3.73 -5.26
N MET A 94 13.08 3.65 -6.58
CA MET A 94 12.69 4.81 -7.37
C MET A 94 11.21 4.73 -7.73
N VAL A 95 10.47 5.78 -7.40
CA VAL A 95 9.09 5.91 -7.86
C VAL A 95 9.14 6.18 -9.37
N PRO A 96 8.46 5.37 -10.20
CA PRO A 96 8.44 5.60 -11.64
C PRO A 96 7.96 7.02 -11.97
N PRO A 97 8.61 7.72 -12.92
CA PRO A 97 8.26 9.11 -13.24
C PRO A 97 6.78 9.32 -13.54
N GLU A 98 6.13 8.37 -14.22
CA GLU A 98 4.71 8.44 -14.56
C GLU A 98 3.78 8.32 -13.35
N ARG A 99 4.30 7.88 -12.20
CA ARG A 99 3.57 7.75 -10.95
C ARG A 99 3.82 8.87 -9.96
N LYS A 100 4.87 9.67 -10.21
CA LYS A 100 5.26 10.75 -9.28
C LYS A 100 4.18 11.80 -9.09
N SER A 101 3.33 12.01 -10.09
CA SER A 101 2.25 13.00 -10.01
C SER A 101 1.28 12.75 -8.86
N VAL A 102 1.09 11.50 -8.47
CA VAL A 102 0.23 11.14 -7.33
C VAL A 102 0.78 11.72 -6.03
N LEU A 103 2.10 11.78 -5.92
CA LEU A 103 2.80 12.31 -4.74
C LEU A 103 3.12 13.80 -4.87
N GLY A 104 2.83 14.41 -6.02
CA GLY A 104 3.23 15.78 -6.31
C GLY A 104 4.75 15.91 -6.33
N ASN A 105 5.26 17.05 -5.89
CA ASN A 105 6.69 17.26 -5.72
C ASN A 105 7.13 16.99 -4.27
N ALA A 106 6.59 15.93 -3.68
CA ALA A 106 6.81 15.62 -2.27
C ALA A 106 8.29 15.37 -1.98
N LYS A 107 8.78 16.01 -0.93
CA LYS A 107 10.10 15.73 -0.36
C LYS A 107 10.02 14.75 0.79
N GLU A 108 8.83 14.62 1.40
CA GLU A 108 8.55 13.71 2.49
C GLU A 108 7.35 12.85 2.14
N ILE A 109 7.49 11.57 2.37
CA ILE A 109 6.46 10.57 2.11
C ILE A 109 6.22 9.73 3.36
N VAL A 110 5.06 9.10 3.43
CA VAL A 110 4.73 8.17 4.49
C VAL A 110 4.44 6.83 3.85
N LEU A 111 5.07 5.78 4.36
CA LEU A 111 4.82 4.41 3.97
C LEU A 111 4.04 3.75 5.09
N GLN A 112 2.80 3.36 4.81
CA GLN A 112 1.97 2.66 5.78
C GLN A 112 1.52 1.33 5.21
N SER A 113 1.80 0.26 5.93
CA SER A 113 1.27 -1.06 5.57
C SER A 113 -0.19 -1.19 5.99
N THR A 114 -1.00 -1.71 5.09
CA THR A 114 -2.40 -2.08 5.35
C THR A 114 -2.58 -3.59 5.49
N GLY A 115 -1.46 -4.33 5.57
CA GLY A 115 -1.44 -5.78 5.63
C GLY A 115 -1.17 -6.44 4.28
N LYS A 116 -1.91 -6.08 3.24
CA LYS A 116 -1.69 -6.62 1.88
C LYS A 116 -0.56 -5.92 1.16
N CYS A 117 -0.47 -4.60 1.31
CA CYS A 117 0.50 -3.77 0.62
C CYS A 117 0.92 -2.61 1.50
N ILE A 118 1.88 -1.86 1.01
CA ILE A 118 2.33 -0.63 1.66
C ILE A 118 1.78 0.53 0.84
N GLU A 119 1.02 1.42 1.46
CA GLU A 119 0.60 2.66 0.83
C GLU A 119 1.71 3.69 0.93
N ILE A 120 1.95 4.41 -0.16
CA ILE A 120 2.90 5.52 -0.21
C ILE A 120 2.09 6.80 -0.38
N TRP A 121 2.18 7.67 0.61
CA TRP A 121 1.45 8.93 0.66
C TRP A 121 2.42 10.11 0.66
N GLU A 122 2.01 11.21 0.03
CA GLU A 122 2.62 12.50 0.33
C GLU A 122 2.28 12.84 1.78
N ARG A 123 3.25 13.37 2.54
CA ARG A 123 3.11 13.55 3.98
C ARG A 123 1.92 14.41 4.39
N ASN A 124 1.71 15.54 3.73
CA ASN A 124 0.61 16.44 4.09
C ASN A 124 -0.75 15.80 3.78
N ALA A 125 -0.85 15.08 2.67
CA ALA A 125 -2.07 14.34 2.33
C ALA A 125 -2.37 13.25 3.35
N TYR A 126 -1.33 12.56 3.82
CA TYR A 126 -1.46 11.53 4.86
C TYR A 126 -1.96 12.13 6.18
N ASP A 127 -1.36 13.24 6.60
CA ASP A 127 -1.74 13.91 7.84
C ASP A 127 -3.19 14.40 7.79
N LYS A 128 -3.60 14.98 6.66
CA LYS A 128 -5.00 15.41 6.46
C LYS A 128 -5.99 14.25 6.50
N MET A 129 -5.63 13.13 5.91
CA MET A 129 -6.48 11.95 5.93
C MET A 129 -6.68 11.47 7.37
N ASN A 130 -5.62 11.44 8.17
CA ASN A 130 -5.69 11.00 9.56
C ASN A 130 -6.43 11.99 10.47
N ASP A 131 -6.39 13.27 10.17
CA ASP A 131 -7.11 14.29 10.94
C ASP A 131 -8.64 14.17 10.81
N ASN A 132 -9.13 13.47 9.79
CA ASN A 132 -10.55 13.30 9.50
C ASN A 132 -11.12 11.98 10.05
N VAL A 133 -10.55 11.42 11.11
CA VAL A 133 -10.96 10.12 11.66
C VAL A 133 -11.84 10.24 12.89
N ASP A 134 -12.66 11.28 12.96
CA ASP A 134 -13.54 11.54 14.11
C ASP A 134 -14.58 10.43 14.35
N ASP A 135 -14.94 9.69 13.30
CA ASP A 135 -15.97 8.65 13.32
C ASP A 135 -15.41 7.23 13.28
N LEU A 136 -14.13 7.03 13.64
CA LEU A 136 -13.51 5.71 13.51
C LEU A 136 -14.26 4.65 14.32
N ALA A 137 -14.65 4.95 15.56
CA ALA A 137 -15.37 4.00 16.41
C ALA A 137 -16.70 3.60 15.78
N GLU A 138 -17.44 4.56 15.22
CA GLU A 138 -18.70 4.27 14.53
C GLU A 138 -18.50 3.40 13.30
N LEU A 139 -17.48 3.71 12.49
CA LEU A 139 -17.14 2.91 11.31
C LEU A 139 -16.74 1.49 11.68
N VAL A 140 -15.92 1.33 12.72
CA VAL A 140 -15.50 0.02 13.20
C VAL A 140 -16.73 -0.79 13.65
N ASN A 141 -17.61 -0.18 14.46
CA ASN A 141 -18.82 -0.86 14.92
C ASN A 141 -19.76 -1.21 13.77
N LYS A 142 -19.90 -0.32 12.80
CA LYS A 142 -20.75 -0.55 11.62
C LYS A 142 -20.26 -1.72 10.77
N ARG A 143 -18.93 -1.85 10.59
CA ARG A 143 -18.35 -2.84 9.70
C ARG A 143 -17.95 -4.13 10.39
N LEU A 144 -17.55 -4.06 11.66
CA LEU A 144 -16.99 -5.17 12.43
C LEU A 144 -17.83 -5.53 13.66
N GLY A 145 -18.84 -4.74 14.00
CA GLY A 145 -19.71 -5.00 15.15
C GLY A 145 -20.58 -6.24 14.95
N GLY A 146 -21.12 -6.76 16.03
CA GLY A 146 -21.99 -7.92 16.05
C GLY A 146 -21.26 -9.24 16.05
N GLN A 147 -20.49 -9.55 15.05
CA GLN A 147 -19.70 -10.79 14.96
C GLN A 147 -18.24 -10.61 15.35
N HIS A 148 -17.76 -9.36 15.37
CA HIS A 148 -16.38 -9.02 15.65
C HIS A 148 -16.31 -7.86 16.62
N GLU A 149 -17.06 -7.95 17.70
CA GLU A 149 -16.96 -6.93 18.76
C GLU A 149 -15.51 -6.90 19.25
N LEU A 150 -14.94 -5.70 19.23
CA LEU A 150 -13.64 -5.51 19.85
C LEU A 150 -13.82 -5.85 21.35
N PRO A 151 -12.95 -6.70 21.91
CA PRO A 151 -13.08 -7.02 23.32
C PRO A 151 -13.00 -5.74 24.14
N SER A 152 -14.00 -5.53 25.00
CA SER A 152 -13.91 -4.45 25.98
C SER A 152 -12.75 -4.74 26.92
N ALA A 153 -12.23 -3.70 27.60
CA ALA A 153 -11.10 -3.85 28.50
C ALA A 153 -11.37 -4.84 29.66
N GLY A 154 -12.63 -5.25 29.84
CA GLY A 154 -13.03 -6.25 30.83
C GLY A 154 -13.09 -7.68 30.32
N ASP A 155 -12.99 -7.89 29.02
CA ASP A 155 -13.10 -9.21 28.40
C ASP A 155 -11.73 -9.82 28.03
N ALA A 156 -10.67 -9.23 28.49
CA ALA A 156 -9.29 -9.65 28.22
C ALA A 156 -8.78 -10.71 29.24
N GLU A 157 -9.65 -11.65 29.63
CA GLU A 157 -9.24 -12.78 30.47
C GLU A 157 -9.09 -14.05 29.63
#